data_f3a6c8321eada6ddd1d756bcf4306a17
#
_entry.id   f3a6c8321eada6ddd1d756bcf4306a17
#
_cell.length_a   1.000
_cell.length_b   1.000
_cell.length_c   1.000
_cell.angle_alpha   90.00
_cell.angle_beta   90.00
_cell.angle_gamma   90.00
#
_symmetry.space_group_name_H-M   'P 1'
#
loop_
_entity.id
_entity.type
_entity.pdbx_description
1 polymer ?
#
loop_
_entity_poly.entity_id
_entity_poly.type
_entity_poly.pdbx_seq_one_letter_code
_entity_poly.pdbx_strand_id
1 'polypeptide(L)'
;TEDVLVHAYKKIKEKHEKVEIILLLFANNPAISVNLIKKGINILRNDNTYDSAFSVCKYNMFSPVRARKIKNNQIKPFVPLNNFDKVNSIRSSQGDVYFCDLSVQVIRSRVFENMDKGMQPFQWMGKKSYPLMNTYGFDIDEEWQKVAIEEWLKKNWVYK
;
A
#
# COMPACT_ATOMS: atom_id res chain seq x y z
N THR A 1 -7.94 12.39 -2.15
CA THR A 1 -7.18 11.88 -0.98
C THR A 1 -6.01 12.78 -0.67
N GLU A 2 -5.18 13.14 -1.65
CA GLU A 2 -3.93 13.91 -1.48
C GLU A 2 -4.17 15.26 -0.81
N ASP A 3 -5.15 16.03 -1.26
CA ASP A 3 -5.49 17.35 -0.69
C ASP A 3 -5.88 17.25 0.79
N VAL A 4 -6.61 16.19 1.16
CA VAL A 4 -6.99 15.93 2.55
C VAL A 4 -5.77 15.63 3.40
N LEU A 5 -4.84 14.82 2.90
CA LEU A 5 -3.61 14.47 3.59
C LEU A 5 -2.71 15.69 3.77
N VAL A 6 -2.54 16.50 2.73
CA VAL A 6 -1.77 17.75 2.80
C VAL A 6 -2.42 18.74 3.78
N HIS A 7 -3.74 18.86 3.75
CA HIS A 7 -4.47 19.72 4.71
C HIS A 7 -4.25 19.25 6.15
N ALA A 8 -4.43 17.97 6.43
CA ALA A 8 -4.21 17.39 7.76
C ALA A 8 -2.76 17.61 8.25
N TYR A 9 -1.78 17.40 7.37
CA TYR A 9 -0.38 17.66 7.66
C TYR A 9 -0.13 19.12 8.05
N LYS A 10 -0.67 20.08 7.29
CA LYS A 10 -0.56 21.50 7.61
C LYS A 10 -1.13 21.82 9.00
N LYS A 11 -2.29 21.25 9.33
CA LYS A 11 -2.92 21.42 10.65
C LYS A 11 -2.10 20.81 11.80
N ILE A 12 -1.40 19.71 11.56
CA ILE A 12 -0.49 19.12 12.53
C ILE A 12 0.73 20.03 12.73
N LYS A 13 1.30 20.59 11.64
CA LYS A 13 2.44 21.52 11.72
C LYS A 13 2.12 22.83 12.45
N GLU A 14 0.89 23.32 12.39
CA GLU A 14 0.46 24.51 13.17
C GLU A 14 0.61 24.28 14.70
N LYS A 15 0.50 23.02 15.14
CA LYS A 15 0.52 22.64 16.57
C LYS A 15 1.86 22.06 17.04
N HIS A 16 2.69 21.60 16.11
CA HIS A 16 3.93 20.91 16.41
C HIS A 16 5.08 21.50 15.60
N GLU A 17 6.07 22.04 16.28
CA GLU A 17 7.25 22.67 15.66
C GLU A 17 8.02 21.70 14.75
N LYS A 18 8.10 20.42 15.13
CA LYS A 18 8.80 19.40 14.37
C LYS A 18 7.94 18.13 14.17
N VAL A 19 7.66 17.81 12.91
CA VAL A 19 7.01 16.56 12.50
C VAL A 19 7.99 15.82 11.59
N GLU A 20 8.48 14.67 12.02
CA GLU A 20 9.47 13.89 11.27
C GLU A 20 8.80 12.80 10.43
N ILE A 21 7.95 12.00 11.06
CA ILE A 21 7.29 10.83 10.48
C ILE A 21 5.80 10.91 10.77
N ILE A 22 5.01 10.53 9.79
CA ILE A 22 3.56 10.41 9.88
C ILE A 22 3.19 8.94 9.66
N LEU A 23 2.37 8.40 10.53
CA LEU A 23 1.73 7.11 10.36
C LEU A 23 0.32 7.35 9.82
N LEU A 24 0.06 6.87 8.61
CA LEU A 24 -1.26 6.89 8.00
C LEU A 24 -1.90 5.51 8.12
N LEU A 25 -3.07 5.44 8.72
CA LEU A 25 -3.89 4.24 8.87
C LEU A 25 -5.29 4.53 8.36
N PHE A 26 -5.86 3.61 7.58
CA PHE A 26 -7.23 3.71 7.11
C PHE A 26 -8.18 2.96 8.02
N ALA A 27 -9.33 3.58 8.30
CA ALA A 27 -10.32 3.03 9.23
C ALA A 27 -10.97 1.72 8.74
N ASN A 28 -11.01 1.50 7.43
CA ASN A 28 -11.54 0.28 6.80
C ASN A 28 -10.50 -0.84 6.66
N ASN A 29 -9.29 -0.66 7.21
CA ASN A 29 -8.24 -1.69 7.19
C ASN A 29 -7.90 -2.14 8.62
N PRO A 30 -8.57 -3.15 9.17
CA PRO A 30 -8.36 -3.58 10.56
C PRO A 30 -7.15 -4.48 10.78
N ALA A 31 -6.53 -5.01 9.71
CA ALA A 31 -5.38 -5.93 9.80
C ALA A 31 -4.05 -5.19 10.06
N ILE A 32 -4.03 -4.31 11.05
CA ILE A 32 -2.88 -3.46 11.37
C ILE A 32 -1.88 -4.22 12.25
N SER A 33 -0.62 -4.22 11.84
CA SER A 33 0.49 -4.85 12.59
C SER A 33 1.37 -3.82 13.26
N VAL A 34 1.37 -3.81 14.60
CA VAL A 34 2.27 -2.96 15.42
C VAL A 34 3.75 -3.25 15.11
N ASN A 35 4.08 -4.51 14.82
CA ASN A 35 5.46 -4.89 14.46
C ASN A 35 5.88 -4.26 13.13
N LEU A 36 5.00 -4.21 12.12
CA LEU A 36 5.28 -3.53 10.86
C LEU A 36 5.40 -2.02 11.05
N ILE A 37 4.57 -1.42 11.89
CA ILE A 37 4.70 0.01 12.24
C ILE A 37 6.08 0.31 12.83
N LYS A 38 6.49 -0.44 13.86
CA LYS A 38 7.81 -0.29 14.49
C LYS A 38 8.94 -0.49 13.48
N LYS A 39 8.83 -1.53 12.63
CA LYS A 39 9.82 -1.79 11.57
C LYS A 39 9.91 -0.62 10.60
N GLY A 40 8.79 -0.10 10.11
CA GLY A 40 8.74 1.03 9.19
C GLY A 40 9.39 2.29 9.77
N ILE A 41 9.07 2.63 11.02
CA ILE A 41 9.68 3.76 11.72
C ILE A 41 11.20 3.58 11.83
N ASN A 42 11.66 2.40 12.23
CA ASN A 42 13.09 2.12 12.35
C ASN A 42 13.82 2.20 11.01
N ILE A 43 13.23 1.67 9.92
CA ILE A 43 13.81 1.79 8.57
C ILE A 43 13.99 3.26 8.19
N LEU A 44 12.94 4.06 8.36
CA LEU A 44 13.02 5.47 7.99
C LEU A 44 14.01 6.24 8.88
N ARG A 45 14.14 5.92 10.15
CA ARG A 45 15.13 6.57 11.03
C ARG A 45 16.57 6.23 10.67
N ASN A 46 16.83 4.99 10.25
CA ASN A 46 18.17 4.50 9.95
C ASN A 46 18.62 4.79 8.51
N ASP A 47 17.70 4.95 7.56
CA ASP A 47 18.02 5.23 6.15
C ASP A 47 17.19 6.42 5.63
N ASN A 48 17.87 7.56 5.52
CA ASN A 48 17.26 8.81 5.07
C ASN A 48 16.96 8.84 3.56
N THR A 49 17.37 7.84 2.80
CA THR A 49 17.09 7.75 1.36
C THR A 49 15.64 7.36 1.06
N TYR A 50 14.95 6.66 1.99
CA TYR A 50 13.55 6.32 1.83
C TYR A 50 12.63 7.49 2.20
N ASP A 51 11.60 7.69 1.40
CA ASP A 51 10.52 8.64 1.63
C ASP A 51 9.43 8.04 2.52
N SER A 52 9.22 6.73 2.38
CA SER A 52 8.18 6.02 3.12
C SER A 52 8.51 4.54 3.29
N ALA A 53 7.69 3.85 4.10
CA ALA A 53 7.66 2.40 4.20
C ALA A 53 6.19 1.95 4.18
N PHE A 54 5.82 1.14 3.20
CA PHE A 54 4.45 0.69 2.94
C PHE A 54 4.31 -0.81 3.07
N SER A 55 3.23 -1.25 3.71
CA SER A 55 2.89 -2.66 3.74
C SER A 55 2.47 -3.17 2.37
N VAL A 56 2.96 -4.36 2.03
CA VAL A 56 2.67 -5.03 0.77
C VAL A 56 2.39 -6.51 1.01
N CYS A 57 1.38 -7.03 0.32
CA CYS A 57 1.05 -8.45 0.31
C CYS A 57 1.31 -9.08 -1.06
N LYS A 58 1.73 -10.34 -1.05
CA LYS A 58 1.94 -11.11 -2.27
C LYS A 58 0.62 -11.70 -2.76
N TYR A 59 0.07 -11.15 -3.83
CA TYR A 59 -1.20 -11.54 -4.43
C TYR A 59 -1.06 -11.94 -5.91
N ASN A 60 -0.36 -13.04 -6.17
CA ASN A 60 -0.10 -13.51 -7.53
C ASN A 60 -1.37 -13.82 -8.36
N MET A 61 -2.53 -14.00 -7.70
CA MET A 61 -3.80 -14.19 -8.41
C MET A 61 -4.31 -12.93 -9.09
N PHE A 62 -3.94 -11.75 -8.60
CA PHE A 62 -4.36 -10.45 -9.12
C PHE A 62 -3.32 -9.81 -10.05
N SER A 63 -2.62 -10.63 -10.81
CA SER A 63 -1.59 -10.12 -11.71
C SER A 63 -2.15 -9.16 -12.77
N PRO A 64 -1.50 -8.03 -13.02
CA PRO A 64 -1.88 -7.07 -14.07
C PRO A 64 -1.96 -7.70 -15.46
N VAL A 65 -1.10 -8.68 -15.77
CA VAL A 65 -1.11 -9.35 -17.09
C VAL A 65 -2.34 -10.24 -17.30
N ARG A 66 -3.02 -10.62 -16.23
CA ARG A 66 -4.27 -11.39 -16.28
C ARG A 66 -5.52 -10.52 -16.23
N ALA A 67 -5.39 -9.27 -15.82
CA ALA A 67 -6.48 -8.33 -15.76
C ALA A 67 -7.06 -8.06 -17.15
N ARG A 68 -8.38 -7.97 -17.21
CA ARG A 68 -9.12 -7.71 -18.45
C ARG A 68 -10.08 -6.55 -18.25
N LYS A 69 -10.34 -5.81 -19.32
CA LYS A 69 -11.40 -4.81 -19.40
C LYS A 69 -12.44 -5.25 -20.43
N ILE A 70 -13.68 -4.83 -20.22
CA ILE A 70 -14.77 -5.06 -21.16
C ILE A 70 -14.99 -3.80 -21.97
N LYS A 71 -14.93 -3.91 -23.28
CA LYS A 71 -15.23 -2.82 -24.21
C LYS A 71 -16.05 -3.37 -25.38
N ASN A 72 -17.24 -2.80 -25.64
CA ASN A 72 -18.15 -3.24 -26.72
C ASN A 72 -18.43 -4.76 -26.68
N ASN A 73 -18.80 -5.28 -25.49
CA ASN A 73 -19.04 -6.70 -25.24
C ASN A 73 -17.85 -7.65 -25.59
N GLN A 74 -16.63 -7.12 -25.61
CA GLN A 74 -15.42 -7.89 -25.86
C GLN A 74 -14.47 -7.82 -24.67
N ILE A 75 -13.87 -8.94 -24.32
CA ILE A 75 -12.79 -9.03 -23.32
C ILE A 75 -11.48 -8.59 -24.00
N LYS A 76 -10.82 -7.58 -23.41
CA LYS A 76 -9.54 -7.06 -23.88
C LYS A 76 -8.51 -7.02 -22.75
N PRO A 77 -7.20 -7.11 -23.03
CA PRO A 77 -6.18 -6.90 -22.00
C PRO A 77 -6.38 -5.54 -21.31
N PHE A 78 -6.24 -5.51 -19.99
CA PHE A 78 -6.30 -4.26 -19.23
C PHE A 78 -5.05 -3.42 -19.45
N VAL A 79 -3.88 -4.06 -19.42
CA VAL A 79 -2.57 -3.46 -19.77
C VAL A 79 -2.07 -4.03 -21.11
N PRO A 80 -1.33 -3.25 -21.91
CA PRO A 80 -0.72 -3.76 -23.13
C PRO A 80 0.26 -4.90 -22.85
N LEU A 81 0.06 -6.07 -23.45
CA LEU A 81 0.88 -7.25 -23.18
C LEU A 81 2.27 -7.20 -23.82
N ASN A 82 2.48 -6.35 -24.81
CA ASN A 82 3.78 -6.08 -25.41
C ASN A 82 4.79 -5.42 -24.43
N ASN A 83 4.32 -4.92 -23.28
CA ASN A 83 5.18 -4.40 -22.21
C ASN A 83 5.78 -5.51 -21.34
N PHE A 84 5.43 -6.78 -21.58
CA PHE A 84 5.86 -7.91 -20.74
C PHE A 84 6.56 -8.94 -21.60
N ASP A 85 7.89 -9.04 -21.47
CA ASP A 85 8.67 -10.06 -22.15
C ASP A 85 8.34 -11.45 -21.61
N LYS A 86 8.17 -12.42 -22.54
CA LYS A 86 8.05 -13.86 -22.24
C LYS A 86 6.90 -14.26 -21.31
N VAL A 87 5.89 -13.42 -21.11
CA VAL A 87 4.70 -13.78 -20.33
C VAL A 87 3.80 -14.71 -21.14
N ASN A 88 3.37 -15.81 -20.53
CA ASN A 88 2.44 -16.78 -21.11
C ASN A 88 1.33 -17.19 -20.10
N SER A 89 0.58 -18.24 -20.37
CA SER A 89 -0.52 -18.71 -19.50
C SER A 89 -0.05 -19.32 -18.18
N ILE A 90 1.21 -19.69 -18.07
CA ILE A 90 1.78 -20.28 -16.85
C ILE A 90 1.94 -19.18 -15.80
N ARG A 91 1.43 -19.44 -14.58
CA ARG A 91 1.42 -18.45 -13.49
C ARG A 91 2.83 -17.95 -13.13
N SER A 92 3.82 -18.82 -13.10
CA SER A 92 5.20 -18.48 -12.76
C SER A 92 5.91 -17.61 -13.79
N SER A 93 5.40 -17.54 -15.04
CA SER A 93 6.02 -16.72 -16.10
C SER A 93 5.96 -15.20 -15.83
N GLN A 94 5.08 -14.76 -14.93
CA GLN A 94 4.87 -13.34 -14.62
C GLN A 94 5.68 -12.82 -13.44
N GLY A 95 6.38 -13.70 -12.70
CA GLY A 95 7.04 -13.36 -11.43
C GLY A 95 6.05 -13.14 -10.26
N ASP A 96 6.58 -12.65 -9.15
CA ASP A 96 5.78 -12.32 -7.97
C ASP A 96 5.14 -10.94 -8.11
N VAL A 97 3.87 -10.85 -7.71
CA VAL A 97 3.09 -9.61 -7.73
C VAL A 97 2.75 -9.20 -6.31
N TYR A 98 3.11 -7.98 -5.97
CA TYR A 98 2.84 -7.39 -4.68
C TYR A 98 1.85 -6.24 -4.82
N PHE A 99 0.86 -6.20 -3.94
CA PHE A 99 -0.08 -5.09 -3.82
C PHE A 99 0.19 -4.35 -2.53
N CYS A 100 0.13 -3.02 -2.58
CA CYS A 100 0.06 -2.20 -1.38
C CYS A 100 -1.27 -2.48 -0.69
N ASP A 101 -1.22 -3.12 0.46
CA ASP A 101 -2.41 -3.47 1.23
C ASP A 101 -2.92 -2.33 2.11
N LEU A 102 -2.19 -1.22 2.14
CA LEU A 102 -2.50 0.03 2.84
C LEU A 102 -2.73 -0.09 4.36
N SER A 103 -2.44 -1.25 4.96
CA SER A 103 -2.63 -1.47 6.40
C SER A 103 -1.64 -0.70 7.26
N VAL A 104 -0.40 -0.50 6.76
CA VAL A 104 0.64 0.29 7.43
C VAL A 104 1.36 1.17 6.42
N GLN A 105 1.31 2.47 6.65
CA GLN A 105 1.93 3.47 5.79
C GLN A 105 2.70 4.45 6.68
N VAL A 106 4.02 4.28 6.74
CA VAL A 106 4.94 5.14 7.51
C VAL A 106 5.62 6.09 6.53
N ILE A 107 5.44 7.40 6.71
CA ILE A 107 5.74 8.41 5.69
C ILE A 107 6.56 9.53 6.30
N ARG A 108 7.63 9.98 5.64
CA ARG A 108 8.35 11.19 6.04
C ARG A 108 7.54 12.43 5.74
N SER A 109 7.61 13.39 6.64
CA SER A 109 6.92 14.68 6.49
C SER A 109 7.24 15.41 5.19
N ARG A 110 8.48 15.29 4.69
CA ARG A 110 8.91 15.92 3.42
C ARG A 110 8.09 15.50 2.20
N VAL A 111 7.45 14.34 2.24
CA VAL A 111 6.56 13.86 1.17
C VAL A 111 5.33 14.75 1.05
N PHE A 112 4.76 15.16 2.18
CA PHE A 112 3.58 16.04 2.19
C PHE A 112 3.88 17.46 1.71
N GLU A 113 5.14 17.86 1.73
CA GLU A 113 5.61 19.15 1.20
C GLU A 113 5.87 19.09 -0.32
N ASN A 114 5.96 17.89 -0.89
CA ASN A 114 6.24 17.63 -2.30
C ASN A 114 5.33 16.52 -2.86
N MET A 115 4.07 16.52 -2.50
CA MET A 115 3.09 15.47 -2.81
C MET A 115 3.00 15.16 -4.31
N ASP A 116 3.01 16.19 -5.14
CA ASP A 116 2.94 16.12 -6.60
C ASP A 116 4.08 15.34 -7.26
N LYS A 117 5.20 15.15 -6.55
CA LYS A 117 6.39 14.42 -7.05
C LYS A 117 6.39 12.94 -6.72
N GLY A 118 5.38 12.46 -5.99
CA GLY A 118 5.26 11.07 -5.57
C GLY A 118 4.82 10.12 -6.67
N MET A 119 5.01 8.81 -6.43
CA MET A 119 4.61 7.74 -7.36
C MET A 119 3.09 7.62 -7.45
N GLN A 120 2.56 7.60 -8.66
CA GLN A 120 1.16 7.28 -8.90
C GLN A 120 0.88 5.77 -8.64
N PRO A 121 -0.34 5.40 -8.20
CA PRO A 121 -1.47 6.25 -7.84
C PRO A 121 -1.40 6.82 -6.42
N PHE A 122 -0.44 6.39 -5.61
CA PHE A 122 -0.30 6.79 -4.20
C PHE A 122 0.82 7.84 -4.04
N GLN A 123 0.55 9.09 -4.41
CA GLN A 123 1.57 10.15 -4.38
C GLN A 123 2.20 10.35 -2.99
N TRP A 124 1.47 10.07 -1.92
CA TRP A 124 2.01 10.11 -0.55
C TRP A 124 3.02 8.99 -0.23
N MET A 125 3.25 8.06 -1.16
CA MET A 125 4.34 7.09 -1.07
C MET A 125 5.72 7.73 -1.30
N GLY A 126 5.76 8.92 -1.93
CA GLY A 126 7.00 9.58 -2.33
C GLY A 126 7.65 8.90 -3.52
N LYS A 127 8.95 9.10 -3.71
CA LYS A 127 9.70 8.53 -4.85
C LYS A 127 10.34 7.20 -4.54
N LYS A 128 10.72 6.95 -3.28
CA LYS A 128 11.39 5.73 -2.84
C LYS A 128 10.72 5.20 -1.58
N SER A 129 10.03 4.08 -1.69
CA SER A 129 9.32 3.44 -0.59
C SER A 129 9.95 2.08 -0.24
N TYR A 130 10.09 1.79 1.06
CA TYR A 130 10.54 0.50 1.54
C TYR A 130 9.36 -0.48 1.66
N PRO A 131 9.45 -1.71 1.12
CA PRO A 131 8.38 -2.69 1.24
C PRO A 131 8.36 -3.35 2.63
N LEU A 132 7.30 -3.13 3.37
CA LEU A 132 7.02 -3.85 4.62
C LEU A 132 6.22 -5.11 4.26
N MET A 133 6.90 -6.26 4.20
CA MET A 133 6.27 -7.53 3.84
C MET A 133 5.21 -7.91 4.86
N ASN A 134 3.95 -7.91 4.43
CA ASN A 134 2.80 -8.35 5.19
C ASN A 134 2.30 -9.70 4.66
N THR A 135 1.73 -10.52 5.51
CA THR A 135 1.18 -11.82 5.12
C THR A 135 -0.26 -11.73 4.65
N TYR A 136 -0.97 -10.70 5.11
CA TYR A 136 -2.39 -10.52 4.84
C TYR A 136 -2.81 -9.09 5.14
N GLY A 137 -3.51 -8.47 4.22
CA GLY A 137 -4.05 -7.13 4.41
C GLY A 137 -4.80 -6.67 3.16
N PHE A 138 -5.93 -6.04 3.34
CA PHE A 138 -6.71 -5.32 2.34
C PHE A 138 -7.79 -4.47 3.03
N ASP A 139 -8.28 -3.50 2.32
CA ASP A 139 -9.39 -2.66 2.76
C ASP A 139 -10.71 -3.45 2.74
N ILE A 140 -11.61 -3.15 3.66
CA ILE A 140 -12.97 -3.68 3.64
C ILE A 140 -13.83 -2.71 2.83
N ASP A 141 -14.02 -3.02 1.56
CA ASP A 141 -14.90 -2.29 0.64
C ASP A 141 -16.12 -3.14 0.26
N GLU A 142 -16.02 -4.48 0.36
CA GLU A 142 -17.04 -5.43 -0.02
C GLU A 142 -17.35 -6.41 1.11
N GLU A 143 -18.57 -6.91 1.19
CA GLU A 143 -19.05 -7.78 2.29
C GLU A 143 -18.21 -9.06 2.44
N TRP A 144 -17.78 -9.67 1.35
CA TRP A 144 -16.95 -10.88 1.40
C TRP A 144 -15.57 -10.65 2.04
N GLN A 145 -15.03 -9.43 1.94
CA GLN A 145 -13.76 -9.06 2.55
C GLN A 145 -13.86 -9.07 4.08
N LYS A 146 -15.00 -8.65 4.63
CA LYS A 146 -15.28 -8.70 6.06
C LYS A 146 -15.10 -10.11 6.62
N VAL A 147 -15.68 -11.13 5.96
CA VAL A 147 -15.56 -12.52 6.40
C VAL A 147 -14.09 -12.98 6.42
N ALA A 148 -13.32 -12.62 5.40
CA ALA A 148 -11.90 -12.97 5.33
C ALA A 148 -11.07 -12.29 6.42
N ILE A 149 -11.34 -11.02 6.71
CA ILE A 149 -10.67 -10.27 7.79
C ILE A 149 -11.08 -10.80 9.18
N GLU A 150 -12.33 -11.11 9.42
CA GLU A 150 -12.77 -11.69 10.69
C GLU A 150 -12.06 -13.00 10.98
N GLU A 151 -11.89 -13.87 10.00
CA GLU A 151 -11.15 -15.13 10.15
C GLU A 151 -9.67 -14.89 10.42
N TRP A 152 -9.07 -13.90 9.75
CA TRP A 152 -7.69 -13.50 10.01
C TRP A 152 -7.52 -12.96 11.44
N LEU A 153 -8.43 -12.09 11.90
CA LEU A 153 -8.40 -11.52 13.25
C LEU A 153 -8.51 -12.60 14.31
N LYS A 154 -9.41 -13.58 14.16
CA LYS A 154 -9.52 -14.72 15.07
C LYS A 154 -8.21 -15.49 15.26
N LYS A 155 -7.42 -15.62 14.18
CA LYS A 155 -6.15 -16.35 14.18
C LYS A 155 -4.96 -15.54 14.68
N ASN A 156 -4.97 -14.23 14.49
CA ASN A 156 -3.80 -13.37 14.68
C ASN A 156 -3.97 -12.32 15.76
N TRP A 157 -5.19 -11.99 16.14
CA TRP A 157 -5.44 -11.06 17.23
C TRP A 157 -5.64 -11.81 18.55
N VAL A 158 -4.57 -11.92 19.27
CA VAL A 158 -4.63 -12.40 20.66
C VAL A 158 -4.89 -11.19 21.53
N TYR A 159 -6.10 -11.06 22.04
CA TYR A 159 -6.33 -10.23 23.23
C TYR A 159 -5.55 -10.87 24.37
N LYS A 160 -4.40 -10.33 24.70
CA LYS A 160 -3.72 -10.57 25.96
C LYS A 160 -3.98 -9.43 26.90
#